data_ce54196536d1da521f9e9eaa8f61789e
#
_entry.id   ce54196536d1da521f9e9eaa8f61789e
#
_cell.length_a   1.000
_cell.length_b   1.000
_cell.length_c   1.000
_cell.angle_alpha   90.00
_cell.angle_beta   90.00
_cell.angle_gamma   90.00
#
_symmetry.space_group_name_H-M   'P 1'
#
loop_
_entity.id
_entity.type
_entity.pdbx_description
1 polymer ?
#
loop_
_entity_poly.entity_id
_entity_poly.type
_entity_poly.pdbx_seq_one_letter_code
_entity_poly.pdbx_strand_id
1 'polypeptide(L)'
;MVGIAGVLATGLNRRYGWPIVGLAAVAAVSPDWDGLTIVAGSADFAASHRLWGHNVMACVLSGLVMGVVDYRFDVVTRCSRFLTRKLRLGLTGGEPRVREARFLGGFAVWVGVAVAAALSHLVGDLMFSGSATLPDWELQPWWPLSRAGYVYPLVPWGDPGTSIVFVAGMFAMWKWPRRMQSISLGTVAGVILYVAIRGAWR
;
A
#
# COMPACT_ATOMS: atom_id res chain seq x y z
N MET A 1 3.69 -2.11 -0.60
CA MET A 1 3.95 -3.37 -1.34
C MET A 1 2.72 -4.28 -1.38
N VAL A 2 2.05 -4.58 -0.25
CA VAL A 2 0.86 -5.46 -0.19
C VAL A 2 -0.27 -4.98 -1.12
N GLY A 3 -0.59 -3.68 -1.13
CA GLY A 3 -1.63 -3.13 -2.00
C GLY A 3 -1.38 -3.37 -3.49
N ILE A 4 -0.14 -3.17 -3.96
CA ILE A 4 0.25 -3.43 -5.36
C ILE A 4 0.10 -4.92 -5.67
N ALA A 5 0.67 -5.77 -4.83
CA ALA A 5 0.62 -7.22 -5.03
C ALA A 5 -0.84 -7.73 -5.01
N GLY A 6 -1.68 -7.20 -4.12
CA GLY A 6 -3.11 -7.52 -4.07
C GLY A 6 -3.86 -7.19 -5.37
N VAL A 7 -3.65 -5.98 -5.91
CA VAL A 7 -4.28 -5.58 -7.18
C VAL A 7 -3.82 -6.44 -8.35
N LEU A 8 -2.53 -6.78 -8.40
CA LEU A 8 -2.01 -7.68 -9.44
C LEU A 8 -2.53 -9.10 -9.28
N ALA A 9 -2.62 -9.61 -8.05
CA ALA A 9 -3.14 -10.95 -7.75
C ALA A 9 -4.62 -11.11 -8.15
N THR A 10 -5.44 -10.06 -7.98
CA THR A 10 -6.85 -10.07 -8.41
C THR A 10 -7.03 -9.94 -9.92
N GLY A 11 -5.98 -9.57 -10.65
CA GLY A 11 -6.06 -9.32 -12.08
C GLY A 11 -6.78 -8.03 -12.47
N LEU A 12 -7.08 -7.14 -11.52
CA LEU A 12 -7.73 -5.85 -11.79
C LEU A 12 -6.95 -4.99 -12.78
N ASN A 13 -5.63 -5.12 -12.81
CA ASN A 13 -4.78 -4.44 -13.79
C ASN A 13 -5.07 -4.83 -15.24
N ARG A 14 -5.60 -6.05 -15.49
CA ARG A 14 -6.00 -6.48 -16.84
C ARG A 14 -7.27 -5.77 -17.31
N ARG A 15 -8.18 -5.47 -16.38
CA ARG A 15 -9.46 -4.82 -16.67
C ARG A 15 -9.35 -3.30 -16.66
N TYR A 16 -8.61 -2.73 -15.70
CA TYR A 16 -8.55 -1.29 -15.44
C TYR A 16 -7.21 -0.65 -15.81
N GLY A 17 -6.23 -1.44 -16.26
CA GLY A 17 -4.91 -0.97 -16.64
C GLY A 17 -3.99 -0.67 -15.45
N TRP A 18 -2.82 -0.13 -15.74
CA TRP A 18 -1.81 0.23 -14.74
C TRP A 18 -2.20 1.38 -13.79
N PRO A 19 -3.09 2.32 -14.15
CA PRO A 19 -3.48 3.38 -13.22
C PRO A 19 -4.06 2.86 -11.90
N ILE A 20 -4.81 1.74 -11.90
CA ILE A 20 -5.33 1.17 -10.65
C ILE A 20 -4.23 0.61 -9.75
N VAL A 21 -3.15 0.10 -10.35
CA VAL A 21 -1.96 -0.36 -9.62
C VAL A 21 -1.22 0.84 -9.00
N GLY A 22 -1.07 1.91 -9.78
CA GLY A 22 -0.50 3.17 -9.29
C GLY A 22 -1.32 3.80 -8.18
N LEU A 23 -2.65 3.80 -8.31
CA LEU A 23 -3.55 4.27 -7.25
C LEU A 23 -3.37 3.44 -5.96
N ALA A 24 -3.34 2.11 -6.07
CA ALA A 24 -3.10 1.25 -4.92
C ALA A 24 -1.73 1.49 -4.28
N ALA A 25 -0.69 1.77 -5.08
CA ALA A 25 0.64 2.11 -4.57
C ALA A 25 0.63 3.40 -3.74
N VAL A 26 0.04 4.47 -4.29
CA VAL A 26 -0.03 5.77 -3.62
C VAL A 26 -0.92 5.70 -2.38
N ALA A 27 -2.07 5.03 -2.48
CA ALA A 27 -2.99 4.88 -1.36
C ALA A 27 -2.38 4.04 -0.22
N ALA A 28 -1.59 2.99 -0.55
CA ALA A 28 -0.93 2.18 0.47
C ALA A 28 0.18 2.92 1.24
N VAL A 29 0.70 4.03 0.71
CA VAL A 29 1.70 4.88 1.39
C VAL A 29 1.05 6.09 2.04
N SER A 30 -0.23 6.35 1.73
CA SER A 30 -0.89 7.56 2.21
C SER A 30 -0.96 7.70 3.73
N PRO A 31 -1.05 6.64 4.57
CA PRO A 31 -1.03 6.81 6.02
C PRO A 31 0.26 7.46 6.54
N ASP A 32 1.39 7.26 5.87
CA ASP A 32 2.69 7.83 6.25
C ASP A 32 2.79 9.36 6.09
N TRP A 33 1.70 10.05 5.67
CA TRP A 33 1.72 11.51 5.57
C TRP A 33 2.03 12.19 6.92
N ASP A 34 1.67 11.57 8.03
CA ASP A 34 1.98 12.07 9.37
C ASP A 34 3.46 11.99 9.70
N GLY A 35 4.23 11.17 8.97
CA GLY A 35 5.69 11.16 9.02
C GLY A 35 6.34 12.46 8.52
N LEU A 36 5.62 13.31 7.78
CA LEU A 36 6.11 14.63 7.36
C LEU A 36 6.38 15.57 8.55
N THR A 37 5.84 15.29 9.72
CA THR A 37 6.11 16.02 10.95
C THR A 37 7.58 15.98 11.36
N ILE A 38 8.38 15.04 10.83
CA ILE A 38 9.83 15.02 11.00
C ILE A 38 10.51 16.34 10.58
N VAL A 39 9.90 17.07 9.65
CA VAL A 39 10.39 18.38 9.19
C VAL A 39 10.28 19.43 10.29
N ALA A 40 9.29 19.30 11.19
CA ALA A 40 9.11 20.18 12.35
C ALA A 40 10.05 19.80 13.51
N GLY A 41 10.45 18.54 13.60
CA GLY A 41 11.38 18.03 14.61
C GLY A 41 11.12 16.58 14.98
N SER A 42 12.11 15.97 15.61
CA SER A 42 12.01 14.56 16.04
C SER A 42 10.96 14.35 17.14
N ALA A 43 10.74 15.34 18.01
CA ALA A 43 9.73 15.28 19.06
C ALA A 43 8.31 15.31 18.46
N ASP A 44 8.06 16.17 17.47
CA ASP A 44 6.78 16.25 16.76
C ASP A 44 6.52 14.98 15.95
N PHE A 45 7.55 14.42 15.33
CA PHE A 45 7.48 13.13 14.66
C PHE A 45 7.06 12.02 15.65
N ALA A 46 7.75 11.90 16.79
CA ALA A 46 7.46 10.88 17.78
C ALA A 46 6.04 11.01 18.37
N ALA A 47 5.52 12.23 18.47
CA ALA A 47 4.19 12.50 19.03
C ALA A 47 3.04 12.28 18.04
N SER A 48 3.30 12.38 16.73
CA SER A 48 2.25 12.38 15.70
C SER A 48 2.29 11.17 14.77
N HIS A 49 3.47 10.62 14.52
CA HIS A 49 3.65 9.46 13.67
C HIS A 49 2.94 8.25 14.28
N ARG A 50 2.29 7.47 13.45
CA ARG A 50 1.38 6.37 13.81
C ARG A 50 0.11 6.78 14.57
N LEU A 51 -0.22 8.07 14.62
CA LEU A 51 -1.44 8.55 15.26
C LEU A 51 -2.40 9.15 14.22
N TRP A 52 -1.97 10.19 13.51
CA TRP A 52 -2.89 10.97 12.66
C TRP A 52 -3.22 10.25 11.35
N GLY A 53 -2.25 9.67 10.68
CA GLY A 53 -2.43 8.93 9.45
C GLY A 53 -2.75 7.45 9.67
N HIS A 54 -2.29 6.89 10.78
CA HIS A 54 -2.29 5.45 11.05
C HIS A 54 -3.50 4.99 11.89
N ASN A 55 -4.70 5.48 11.54
CA ASN A 55 -5.95 5.01 12.13
C ASN A 55 -6.97 4.67 11.04
N VAL A 56 -7.96 3.86 11.37
CA VAL A 56 -8.97 3.36 10.42
C VAL A 56 -9.70 4.52 9.74
N MET A 57 -10.06 5.56 10.49
CA MET A 57 -10.79 6.69 9.95
C MET A 57 -9.94 7.47 8.93
N ALA A 58 -8.68 7.76 9.25
CA ALA A 58 -7.77 8.45 8.34
C ALA A 58 -7.50 7.64 7.08
N CYS A 59 -7.29 6.32 7.19
CA CYS A 59 -7.10 5.43 6.05
C CYS A 59 -8.34 5.36 5.16
N VAL A 60 -9.53 5.26 5.74
CA VAL A 60 -10.77 5.25 4.96
C VAL A 60 -10.97 6.60 4.26
N LEU A 61 -10.81 7.72 4.97
CA LEU A 61 -10.97 9.05 4.40
C LEU A 61 -9.94 9.34 3.30
N SER A 62 -8.66 9.04 3.53
CA SER A 62 -7.61 9.22 2.52
C SER A 62 -7.86 8.35 1.29
N GLY A 63 -8.22 7.07 1.49
CA GLY A 63 -8.55 6.15 0.41
C GLY A 63 -9.78 6.62 -0.38
N LEU A 64 -10.84 7.09 0.29
CA LEU A 64 -12.02 7.68 -0.36
C LEU A 64 -11.64 8.90 -1.20
N VAL A 65 -10.93 9.86 -0.63
CA VAL A 65 -10.50 11.08 -1.32
C VAL A 65 -9.64 10.73 -2.54
N MET A 66 -8.61 9.89 -2.35
CA MET A 66 -7.73 9.50 -3.44
C MET A 66 -8.47 8.75 -4.54
N GLY A 67 -9.33 7.81 -4.19
CA GLY A 67 -10.12 7.04 -5.14
C GLY A 67 -11.07 7.94 -5.95
N VAL A 68 -11.79 8.86 -5.29
CA VAL A 68 -12.69 9.81 -5.95
C VAL A 68 -11.92 10.79 -6.83
N VAL A 69 -10.85 11.38 -6.32
CA VAL A 69 -10.03 12.37 -7.04
C VAL A 69 -9.38 11.72 -8.26
N ASP A 70 -8.78 10.54 -8.10
CA ASP A 70 -8.17 9.87 -9.26
C ASP A 70 -9.21 9.39 -10.26
N TYR A 71 -10.35 8.85 -9.79
CA TYR A 71 -11.45 8.48 -10.68
C TYR A 71 -11.97 9.68 -11.51
N ARG A 72 -12.05 10.87 -10.90
CA ARG A 72 -12.58 12.07 -11.56
C ARG A 72 -11.57 12.78 -12.44
N PHE A 73 -10.30 12.83 -12.02
CA PHE A 73 -9.28 13.69 -12.62
C PHE A 73 -8.09 12.96 -13.24
N ASP A 74 -8.02 11.63 -13.20
CA ASP A 74 -6.90 10.84 -13.76
C ASP A 74 -5.52 11.25 -13.21
N VAL A 75 -5.44 11.60 -11.94
CA VAL A 75 -4.22 12.17 -11.36
C VAL A 75 -3.03 11.23 -11.49
N VAL A 76 -3.19 9.95 -11.14
CA VAL A 76 -2.12 8.94 -11.25
C VAL A 76 -1.62 8.82 -12.70
N THR A 77 -2.55 8.77 -13.66
CA THR A 77 -2.19 8.69 -15.08
C THR A 77 -1.46 9.94 -15.55
N ARG A 78 -1.92 11.12 -15.15
CA ARG A 78 -1.30 12.41 -15.53
C ARG A 78 0.11 12.54 -14.93
N CYS A 79 0.25 12.22 -13.63
CA CYS A 79 1.55 12.23 -12.96
C CYS A 79 2.52 11.22 -13.57
N SER A 80 2.07 10.01 -13.86
CA SER A 80 2.88 8.98 -14.51
C SER A 80 3.39 9.45 -15.88
N ARG A 81 2.52 10.01 -16.71
CA ARG A 81 2.91 10.56 -18.04
C ARG A 81 3.89 11.73 -17.92
N PHE A 82 3.66 12.62 -16.96
CA PHE A 82 4.57 13.74 -16.71
C PHE A 82 5.96 13.24 -16.30
N LEU A 83 6.05 12.32 -15.36
CA LEU A 83 7.31 11.75 -14.89
C LEU A 83 8.04 10.99 -16.00
N THR A 84 7.31 10.16 -16.77
CA THR A 84 7.87 9.40 -17.89
C THR A 84 8.48 10.34 -18.94
N ARG A 85 7.79 11.43 -19.27
CA ARG A 85 8.31 12.45 -20.21
C ARG A 85 9.52 13.18 -19.65
N LYS A 86 9.44 13.65 -18.40
CA LYS A 86 10.50 14.45 -17.77
C LYS A 86 11.77 13.63 -17.52
N LEU A 87 11.63 12.38 -17.11
CA LEU A 87 12.76 11.49 -16.83
C LEU A 87 13.24 10.71 -18.06
N ARG A 88 12.66 10.95 -19.24
CA ARG A 88 12.99 10.25 -20.49
C ARG A 88 12.98 8.73 -20.34
N LEU A 89 12.15 8.21 -19.45
CA LEU A 89 11.98 6.79 -19.28
C LEU A 89 11.29 6.26 -20.53
N GLY A 90 11.98 5.45 -21.32
CA GLY A 90 11.46 4.84 -22.55
C GLY A 90 10.37 3.78 -22.32
N LEU A 91 9.51 4.02 -21.34
CA LEU A 91 8.37 3.17 -21.04
C LEU A 91 7.28 3.43 -22.08
N THR A 92 7.38 2.76 -23.22
CA THR A 92 6.31 2.63 -24.20
C THR A 92 5.23 1.68 -23.67
N GLY A 93 4.63 2.03 -22.55
CA GLY A 93 3.39 1.40 -22.12
C GLY A 93 2.27 1.88 -23.05
N GLY A 94 1.64 0.97 -23.77
CA GLY A 94 0.49 1.28 -24.61
C GLY A 94 -0.52 2.16 -23.87
N GLU A 95 -1.22 3.02 -24.56
CA GLU A 95 -2.23 3.90 -23.97
C GLU A 95 -3.21 3.06 -23.15
N PRO A 96 -3.35 3.34 -21.86
CA PRO A 96 -4.31 2.58 -21.07
C PRO A 96 -5.71 2.84 -21.63
N ARG A 97 -6.44 1.79 -21.99
CA ARG A 97 -7.87 1.84 -22.34
C ARG A 97 -8.74 2.20 -21.12
N VAL A 98 -8.33 3.24 -20.40
CA VAL A 98 -8.85 3.53 -19.05
C VAL A 98 -10.24 4.17 -19.12
N ARG A 99 -10.58 4.86 -20.21
CA ARG A 99 -11.79 5.68 -20.25
C ARG A 99 -13.08 4.86 -20.36
N GLU A 100 -13.07 3.80 -21.14
CA GLU A 100 -14.27 2.94 -21.30
C GLU A 100 -14.54 2.05 -20.07
N ALA A 101 -13.49 1.51 -19.44
CA ALA A 101 -13.63 0.67 -18.27
C ALA A 101 -14.17 1.42 -17.03
N ARG A 102 -13.93 2.72 -16.92
CA ARG A 102 -14.41 3.55 -15.80
C ARG A 102 -15.93 3.72 -15.78
N PHE A 103 -16.58 3.81 -16.93
CA PHE A 103 -18.03 4.00 -17.03
C PHE A 103 -18.85 2.76 -16.68
N LEU A 104 -18.26 1.56 -16.70
CA LEU A 104 -18.95 0.30 -16.44
C LEU A 104 -18.86 -0.18 -14.97
N GLY A 105 -19.20 0.67 -14.02
CA GLY A 105 -19.22 0.32 -12.59
C GLY A 105 -17.84 0.43 -11.92
N GLY A 106 -16.90 1.10 -12.54
CA GLY A 106 -15.53 1.25 -12.05
C GLY A 106 -15.36 2.13 -10.82
N PHE A 107 -16.32 3.03 -10.52
CA PHE A 107 -16.20 3.95 -9.39
C PHE A 107 -16.02 3.22 -8.05
N ALA A 108 -16.91 2.26 -7.75
CA ALA A 108 -16.85 1.51 -6.50
C ALA A 108 -15.56 0.67 -6.40
N VAL A 109 -15.12 0.09 -7.52
CA VAL A 109 -13.85 -0.64 -7.56
C VAL A 109 -12.66 0.30 -7.34
N TRP A 110 -12.66 1.49 -7.95
CA TRP A 110 -11.60 2.48 -7.81
C TRP A 110 -11.44 2.94 -6.37
N VAL A 111 -12.54 3.36 -5.77
CA VAL A 111 -12.58 3.79 -4.37
C VAL A 111 -12.28 2.61 -3.43
N GLY A 112 -12.86 1.45 -3.68
CA GLY A 112 -12.64 0.25 -2.88
C GLY A 112 -11.18 -0.19 -2.86
N VAL A 113 -10.49 -0.15 -4.01
CA VAL A 113 -9.06 -0.45 -4.11
C VAL A 113 -8.22 0.55 -3.32
N ALA A 114 -8.51 1.86 -3.42
CA ALA A 114 -7.76 2.87 -2.68
C ALA A 114 -7.94 2.72 -1.17
N VAL A 115 -9.18 2.50 -0.70
CA VAL A 115 -9.47 2.26 0.73
C VAL A 115 -8.81 0.97 1.22
N ALA A 116 -8.94 -0.13 0.48
CA ALA A 116 -8.33 -1.40 0.86
C ALA A 116 -6.79 -1.31 0.89
N ALA A 117 -6.19 -0.58 -0.04
CA ALA A 117 -4.75 -0.36 -0.06
C ALA A 117 -4.28 0.47 1.14
N ALA A 118 -4.98 1.55 1.49
CA ALA A 118 -4.67 2.35 2.69
C ALA A 118 -4.83 1.53 3.98
N LEU A 119 -5.92 0.76 4.11
CA LEU A 119 -6.12 -0.12 5.27
C LEU A 119 -5.08 -1.24 5.36
N SER A 120 -4.57 -1.74 4.22
CA SER A 120 -3.52 -2.76 4.22
C SER A 120 -2.21 -2.27 4.84
N HIS A 121 -1.98 -0.96 4.86
CA HIS A 121 -0.86 -0.32 5.55
C HIS A 121 -0.94 -0.56 7.06
N LEU A 122 -2.10 -0.29 7.68
CA LEU A 122 -2.31 -0.50 9.11
C LEU A 122 -2.09 -1.95 9.54
N VAL A 123 -2.52 -2.90 8.71
CA VAL A 123 -2.28 -4.32 8.96
C VAL A 123 -0.79 -4.63 8.94
N GLY A 124 -0.05 -4.06 7.99
CA GLY A 124 1.40 -4.16 7.93
C GLY A 124 2.05 -3.61 9.19
N ASP A 125 1.72 -2.39 9.57
CA ASP A 125 2.28 -1.72 10.74
C ASP A 125 1.99 -2.45 12.04
N LEU A 126 0.80 -3.01 12.18
CA LEU A 126 0.47 -3.81 13.34
C LEU A 126 1.35 -5.07 13.44
N MET A 127 1.60 -5.74 12.30
CA MET A 127 2.47 -6.93 12.25
C MET A 127 3.94 -6.62 12.54
N PHE A 128 4.37 -5.38 12.26
CA PHE A 128 5.71 -4.87 12.50
C PHE A 128 5.78 -3.87 13.66
N SER A 129 4.86 -3.93 14.61
CA SER A 129 4.71 -2.93 15.67
C SER A 129 5.73 -3.02 16.79
N GLY A 130 6.80 -3.76 16.63
CA GLY A 130 7.92 -3.77 17.57
C GLY A 130 8.34 -5.14 18.06
N SER A 131 9.26 -5.16 19.00
CA SER A 131 9.73 -6.35 19.68
C SER A 131 9.69 -6.14 21.19
N ALA A 132 9.73 -7.22 21.97
CA ALA A 132 9.76 -7.18 23.44
C ALA A 132 10.94 -6.36 24.00
N THR A 133 11.95 -6.07 23.21
CA THR A 133 13.17 -5.34 23.59
C THR A 133 13.23 -3.90 23.09
N LEU A 134 12.33 -3.50 22.19
CA LEU A 134 12.21 -2.13 21.71
C LEU A 134 10.89 -1.55 22.23
N PRO A 135 10.91 -0.33 22.83
CA PRO A 135 9.69 0.34 23.24
C PRO A 135 8.81 0.50 21.99
N ASP A 136 7.64 0.00 22.12
CA ASP A 136 6.78 -0.30 21.02
C ASP A 136 6.10 0.94 20.52
N TRP A 137 6.14 1.13 19.23
CA TRP A 137 5.25 2.05 18.57
C TRP A 137 3.88 1.40 18.48
N GLU A 138 3.07 1.64 19.52
CA GLU A 138 1.69 1.21 19.48
C GLU A 138 0.91 1.85 18.34
N LEU A 139 0.03 1.08 17.74
CA LEU A 139 -0.92 1.56 16.76
C LEU A 139 -2.25 1.87 17.47
N GLN A 140 -2.82 3.04 17.22
CA GLN A 140 -4.12 3.45 17.78
C GLN A 140 -5.20 3.46 16.68
N PRO A 141 -5.68 2.30 16.22
CA PRO A 141 -6.54 2.21 15.03
C PRO A 141 -7.87 2.92 15.17
N TRP A 142 -8.32 3.16 16.39
CA TRP A 142 -9.62 3.80 16.68
C TRP A 142 -9.51 5.27 17.09
N TRP A 143 -8.31 5.85 17.00
CA TRP A 143 -8.17 7.29 17.23
C TRP A 143 -9.01 8.11 16.23
N PRO A 144 -9.64 9.22 16.63
CA PRO A 144 -9.66 9.87 17.94
C PRO A 144 -10.74 9.32 18.92
N LEU A 145 -11.55 8.35 18.51
CA LEU A 145 -12.64 7.81 19.30
C LEU A 145 -12.14 7.01 20.52
N SER A 146 -10.99 6.37 20.40
CA SER A 146 -10.32 5.65 21.47
C SER A 146 -8.80 5.83 21.36
N ARG A 147 -8.15 5.97 22.51
CA ARG A 147 -6.69 6.01 22.63
C ARG A 147 -6.10 4.64 22.96
N ALA A 148 -6.87 3.56 22.86
CA ALA A 148 -6.35 2.22 23.07
C ALA A 148 -5.30 1.91 22.00
N GLY A 149 -4.05 1.70 22.45
CA GLY A 149 -2.94 1.30 21.62
C GLY A 149 -2.84 -0.22 21.52
N TYR A 150 -2.46 -0.70 20.35
CA TYR A 150 -2.27 -2.11 20.07
C TYR A 150 -0.86 -2.35 19.56
N VAL A 151 -0.23 -3.37 20.13
CA VAL A 151 1.06 -3.90 19.69
C VAL A 151 0.87 -5.37 19.37
N TYR A 152 1.16 -5.78 18.15
CA TYR A 152 1.06 -7.17 17.74
C TYR A 152 2.28 -7.57 16.90
N PRO A 153 3.44 -7.67 17.55
CA PRO A 153 4.72 -7.82 16.87
C PRO A 153 4.93 -9.26 16.41
N LEU A 154 4.40 -9.63 15.25
CA LEU A 154 4.64 -10.95 14.63
C LEU A 154 6.05 -11.05 14.06
N VAL A 155 6.55 -9.93 13.53
CA VAL A 155 7.88 -9.83 12.91
C VAL A 155 8.64 -8.69 13.54
N PRO A 156 9.91 -8.86 13.93
CA PRO A 156 10.73 -7.79 14.46
C PRO A 156 10.84 -6.62 13.47
N TRP A 157 10.81 -5.41 13.98
CA TRP A 157 11.03 -4.22 13.17
C TRP A 157 12.43 -4.28 12.54
N GLY A 158 12.52 -4.05 11.23
CA GLY A 158 13.77 -4.19 10.48
C GLY A 158 14.08 -5.60 9.98
N ASP A 159 13.20 -6.59 10.19
CA ASP A 159 13.37 -7.92 9.62
C ASP A 159 13.32 -7.86 8.08
N PRO A 160 14.37 -8.31 7.37
CA PRO A 160 14.45 -8.17 5.92
C PRO A 160 13.60 -9.20 5.16
N GLY A 161 13.05 -10.22 5.83
CA GLY A 161 12.46 -11.37 5.17
C GLY A 161 11.27 -11.03 4.28
N THR A 162 10.35 -10.18 4.75
CA THR A 162 9.22 -9.72 3.92
C THR A 162 9.69 -8.91 2.72
N SER A 163 10.71 -8.06 2.89
CA SER A 163 11.32 -7.30 1.80
C SER A 163 11.95 -8.22 0.77
N ILE A 164 12.64 -9.28 1.20
CA ILE A 164 13.23 -10.29 0.31
C ILE A 164 12.15 -10.99 -0.51
N VAL A 165 11.03 -11.40 0.11
CA VAL A 165 9.91 -12.03 -0.60
C VAL A 165 9.32 -11.08 -1.65
N PHE A 166 9.12 -9.80 -1.31
CA PHE A 166 8.61 -8.81 -2.28
C PHE A 166 9.60 -8.56 -3.43
N VAL A 167 10.89 -8.41 -3.15
CA VAL A 167 11.92 -8.20 -4.19
C VAL A 167 12.00 -9.41 -5.11
N ALA A 168 11.98 -10.62 -4.56
CA ALA A 168 11.96 -11.85 -5.36
C ALA A 168 10.70 -11.94 -6.24
N GLY A 169 9.54 -11.60 -5.69
CA GLY A 169 8.28 -11.53 -6.43
C GLY A 169 8.32 -10.50 -7.55
N MET A 170 8.84 -9.29 -7.29
CA MET A 170 9.00 -8.25 -8.31
C MET A 170 9.93 -8.68 -9.44
N PHE A 171 11.07 -9.28 -9.10
CA PHE A 171 12.03 -9.82 -10.09
C PHE A 171 11.37 -10.92 -10.93
N ALA A 172 10.64 -11.83 -10.30
CA ALA A 172 9.93 -12.90 -10.99
C ALA A 172 8.84 -12.33 -11.94
N MET A 173 8.07 -11.33 -11.51
CA MET A 173 7.06 -10.66 -12.36
C MET A 173 7.71 -9.94 -13.54
N TRP A 174 8.86 -9.31 -13.35
CA TRP A 174 9.62 -8.67 -14.42
C TRP A 174 10.11 -9.72 -15.45
N LYS A 175 10.65 -10.85 -14.97
CA LYS A 175 11.17 -11.91 -15.84
C LYS A 175 10.07 -12.70 -16.57
N TRP A 176 8.90 -12.88 -15.94
CA TRP A 176 7.77 -13.64 -16.48
C TRP A 176 6.46 -12.85 -16.49
N PRO A 177 6.35 -11.78 -17.29
CA PRO A 177 5.21 -10.88 -17.27
C PRO A 177 3.87 -11.56 -17.61
N ARG A 178 3.89 -12.65 -18.40
CA ARG A 178 2.69 -13.45 -18.69
C ARG A 178 2.11 -14.17 -17.46
N ARG A 179 2.93 -14.41 -16.44
CA ARG A 179 2.55 -15.07 -15.18
C ARG A 179 2.39 -14.08 -14.01
N MET A 180 2.35 -12.80 -14.28
CA MET A 180 2.33 -11.73 -13.27
C MET A 180 1.28 -11.96 -12.18
N GLN A 181 0.06 -12.34 -12.55
CA GLN A 181 -1.02 -12.59 -11.59
C GLN A 181 -0.71 -13.75 -10.64
N SER A 182 -0.28 -14.88 -11.17
CA SER A 182 0.06 -16.06 -10.34
C SER A 182 1.27 -15.80 -9.45
N ILE A 183 2.28 -15.10 -9.97
CA ILE A 183 3.48 -14.72 -9.20
C ILE A 183 3.09 -13.76 -8.08
N SER A 184 2.23 -12.78 -8.36
CA SER A 184 1.76 -11.83 -7.37
C SER A 184 0.96 -12.52 -6.26
N LEU A 185 0.08 -13.45 -6.62
CA LEU A 185 -0.64 -14.29 -5.65
C LEU A 185 0.33 -15.11 -4.78
N GLY A 186 1.32 -15.75 -5.41
CA GLY A 186 2.38 -16.48 -4.70
C GLY A 186 3.20 -15.57 -3.78
N THR A 187 3.48 -14.33 -4.20
CA THR A 187 4.19 -13.35 -3.37
C THR A 187 3.39 -12.97 -2.13
N VAL A 188 2.09 -12.69 -2.28
CA VAL A 188 1.20 -12.40 -1.14
C VAL A 188 1.12 -13.60 -0.20
N ALA A 189 0.89 -14.80 -0.74
CA ALA A 189 0.86 -16.03 0.06
C ALA A 189 2.19 -16.28 0.78
N GLY A 190 3.32 -16.04 0.11
CA GLY A 190 4.65 -16.15 0.69
C GLY A 190 4.89 -15.19 1.84
N VAL A 191 4.43 -13.93 1.74
CA VAL A 191 4.50 -12.96 2.83
C VAL A 191 3.64 -13.41 4.02
N ILE A 192 2.40 -13.84 3.77
CA ILE A 192 1.50 -14.33 4.83
C ILE A 192 2.13 -15.53 5.55
N LEU A 193 2.64 -16.50 4.79
CA LEU A 193 3.30 -17.68 5.34
C LEU A 193 4.55 -17.30 6.15
N TYR A 194 5.37 -16.38 5.61
CA TYR A 194 6.56 -15.90 6.32
C TYR A 194 6.20 -15.27 7.67
N VAL A 195 5.22 -14.36 7.68
CA VAL A 195 4.74 -13.70 8.90
C VAL A 195 4.18 -14.72 9.90
N ALA A 196 3.40 -15.69 9.43
CA ALA A 196 2.84 -16.76 10.27
C ALA A 196 3.95 -17.61 10.90
N ILE A 197 4.94 -18.04 10.14
CA ILE A 197 6.07 -18.83 10.64
C ILE A 197 6.86 -18.02 11.67
N ARG A 198 7.19 -16.76 11.35
CA ARG A 198 7.95 -15.89 12.27
C ARG A 198 7.18 -15.63 13.57
N GLY A 199 5.87 -15.46 13.50
CA GLY A 199 5.02 -15.29 14.66
C GLY A 199 4.87 -16.54 15.52
N ALA A 200 4.94 -17.75 14.91
CA ALA A 200 4.87 -19.02 15.61
C ALA A 200 6.18 -19.43 16.30
N TRP A 201 7.32 -18.88 15.88
CA TRP A 201 8.65 -19.22 16.41
C TRP A 201 9.11 -18.24 17.51
N ARG A 202 8.21 -17.49 18.06
CA ARG A 202 8.36 -16.68 19.27
C ARG A 202 7.81 -17.43 20.48
#